data_6047a192baa20760ea055c0aae512e54
#
_entry.id   6047a192baa20760ea055c0aae512e54
#
_cell.length_a   1.000
_cell.length_b   1.000
_cell.length_c   1.000
_cell.angle_alpha   90.00
_cell.angle_beta   90.00
_cell.angle_gamma   90.00
#
_symmetry.space_group_name_H-M   'P 1'
#
loop_
_entity.id
_entity.type
_entity.pdbx_description
1 polymer ?
#
loop_
_entity_poly.entity_id
_entity_poly.type
_entity_poly.pdbx_seq_one_letter_code
_entity_poly.pdbx_strand_id
1 'polypeptide(L)'
;MDEGAWWAAVHEVAKSRTRLSDFTSYAKHIMRNTELEELQAGIKTGGRNINNLRYVDDTTLMAEREKELNKLLIRVKEESKKAGIKLNTILKTKIIASSPIISWKIEGKKVEVVTDFLFLGPKITADGDCNHEIRRQLLLGRKAMTNLESVLKNRHHCANKVPIIKVVFPVVMYSCESWTIKKAECQRIDSFKLWCWRSLLKVHWTARRSNQSVLREINPEYSLKGLMLKLQYFGHLV
;
A
#
# COMPACT_ATOMS: atom_id res chain seq x y z
N MET A 1 5.15 3.16 28.54
CA MET A 1 3.86 3.62 27.95
C MET A 1 4.14 3.81 26.48
N ASP A 2 3.70 2.84 25.68
CA ASP A 2 3.86 2.90 24.22
C ASP A 2 2.98 4.05 23.70
N GLU A 3 3.62 5.14 23.29
CA GLU A 3 2.96 6.23 22.58
C GLU A 3 2.65 5.71 21.17
N GLY A 4 1.39 5.32 20.96
CA GLY A 4 0.94 4.78 19.67
C GLY A 4 0.92 5.86 18.61
N ALA A 5 1.42 5.56 17.42
CA ALA A 5 1.40 6.47 16.28
C ALA A 5 -0.05 6.72 15.76
N TRP A 6 -0.34 7.96 15.39
CA TRP A 6 -1.63 8.43 14.90
C TRP A 6 -1.55 8.88 13.46
N TRP A 7 -2.48 8.44 12.64
CA TRP A 7 -2.47 8.67 11.21
C TRP A 7 -3.84 9.16 10.75
N ALA A 8 -3.88 10.18 9.93
CA ALA A 8 -5.10 10.63 9.26
C ALA A 8 -4.86 10.67 7.76
N ALA A 9 -5.62 9.88 7.02
CA ALA A 9 -5.68 9.97 5.57
C ALA A 9 -6.72 11.02 5.18
N VAL A 10 -6.31 12.06 4.49
CA VAL A 10 -7.15 13.18 4.05
C VAL A 10 -7.18 13.18 2.53
N HIS A 11 -8.39 13.01 1.95
CA HIS A 11 -8.59 13.15 0.52
C HIS A 11 -9.20 14.53 0.21
N GLU A 12 -8.55 15.27 -0.66
CA GLU A 12 -9.06 16.55 -1.14
C GLU A 12 -9.98 16.34 -2.36
N VAL A 13 -11.11 17.04 -2.39
CA VAL A 13 -12.02 17.04 -3.55
C VAL A 13 -12.12 18.45 -4.09
N ALA A 14 -11.56 18.67 -5.26
CA ALA A 14 -11.83 19.88 -6.02
C ALA A 14 -13.21 19.82 -6.68
N LYS A 15 -14.02 20.87 -6.53
CA LYS A 15 -15.36 21.00 -7.13
C LYS A 15 -15.35 21.50 -8.59
N SER A 16 -14.24 21.47 -9.32
CA SER A 16 -14.21 21.97 -10.69
C SER A 16 -13.41 21.06 -11.61
N ARG A 17 -13.63 21.20 -12.92
CA ARG A 17 -12.90 20.55 -14.04
C ARG A 17 -11.43 20.99 -14.13
N THR A 18 -10.73 21.04 -13.00
CA THR A 18 -9.33 21.45 -12.93
C THR A 18 -8.47 20.28 -13.45
N ARG A 19 -7.48 20.57 -14.27
CA ARG A 19 -6.54 19.55 -14.75
C ARG A 19 -5.77 18.96 -13.57
N LEU A 20 -5.41 17.69 -13.64
CA LEU A 20 -4.68 16.96 -12.60
C LEU A 20 -3.38 17.68 -12.18
N SER A 21 -2.69 18.34 -13.16
CA SER A 21 -1.49 19.16 -12.93
C SER A 21 -1.73 20.34 -11.99
N ASP A 22 -2.89 21.00 -12.13
CA ASP A 22 -3.21 22.17 -11.33
C ASP A 22 -3.53 21.76 -9.89
N PHE A 23 -4.20 20.62 -9.73
CA PHE A 23 -4.54 20.08 -8.42
C PHE A 23 -3.30 19.70 -7.60
N THR A 24 -2.32 19.05 -8.22
CA THR A 24 -1.03 18.74 -7.59
C THR A 24 -0.28 20.00 -7.16
N SER A 25 -0.36 21.07 -7.95
CA SER A 25 0.23 22.36 -7.63
C SER A 25 -0.45 23.01 -6.42
N TYR A 26 -1.79 22.96 -6.36
CA TYR A 26 -2.56 23.48 -5.22
C TYR A 26 -2.30 22.71 -3.92
N ALA A 27 -2.33 21.40 -3.95
CA ALA A 27 -2.01 20.57 -2.80
C ALA A 27 -0.59 20.85 -2.27
N LYS A 28 0.38 20.98 -3.18
CA LYS A 28 1.76 21.35 -2.83
C LYS A 28 1.84 22.74 -2.21
N HIS A 29 1.09 23.72 -2.73
CA HIS A 29 1.04 25.08 -2.22
C HIS A 29 0.43 25.12 -0.80
N ILE A 30 -0.72 24.47 -0.60
CA ILE A 30 -1.39 24.39 0.70
C ILE A 30 -0.43 23.83 1.73
N MET A 31 0.16 22.67 1.46
CA MET A 31 1.03 21.98 2.42
C MET A 31 2.33 22.72 2.68
N ARG A 32 2.83 23.52 1.74
CA ARG A 32 3.99 24.40 1.95
C ARG A 32 3.65 25.57 2.87
N ASN A 33 2.48 26.17 2.71
CA ASN A 33 2.03 27.30 3.53
C ASN A 33 1.54 26.89 4.92
N THR A 34 1.29 25.59 5.14
CA THR A 34 0.89 25.10 6.47
C THR A 34 2.05 25.10 7.47
N GLU A 35 3.31 25.27 7.01
CA GLU A 35 4.49 25.30 7.89
C GLU A 35 4.49 24.15 8.89
N LEU A 36 4.10 22.95 8.44
CA LEU A 36 3.93 21.78 9.30
C LEU A 36 5.23 21.37 9.98
N GLU A 37 6.38 21.73 9.40
CA GLU A 37 7.71 21.44 9.92
C GLU A 37 7.97 22.20 11.23
N GLU A 38 7.40 23.41 11.38
CA GLU A 38 7.54 24.22 12.59
C GLU A 38 6.75 23.67 13.80
N LEU A 39 5.71 22.86 13.54
CA LEU A 39 4.85 22.35 14.60
C LEU A 39 5.49 21.28 15.48
N GLN A 40 6.70 20.82 15.16
CA GLN A 40 7.38 19.68 15.82
C GLN A 40 6.51 18.40 15.96
N ALA A 41 5.30 18.43 15.39
CA ALA A 41 4.39 17.30 15.32
C ALA A 41 4.86 16.33 14.24
N GLY A 42 4.70 15.02 14.45
CA GLY A 42 5.07 14.01 13.48
C GLY A 42 5.62 12.74 14.14
N ILE A 43 6.08 11.82 13.33
CA ILE A 43 6.72 10.57 13.76
C ILE A 43 8.22 10.69 13.50
N LYS A 44 9.03 10.46 14.53
CA LYS A 44 10.49 10.48 14.42
C LYS A 44 11.01 9.16 13.87
N THR A 45 11.61 9.21 12.68
CA THR A 45 12.19 8.04 12.02
C THR A 45 13.53 8.40 11.41
N GLY A 46 14.58 7.63 11.71
CA GLY A 46 15.92 7.84 11.15
C GLY A 46 16.49 9.24 11.39
N GLY A 47 16.20 9.86 12.54
CA GLY A 47 16.63 11.23 12.87
C GLY A 47 15.83 12.34 12.16
N ARG A 48 14.82 11.99 11.36
CA ARG A 48 13.91 12.93 10.69
C ARG A 48 12.54 12.90 11.32
N ASN A 49 11.87 14.05 11.34
CA ASN A 49 10.47 14.16 11.75
C ASN A 49 9.58 14.13 10.52
N ILE A 50 8.74 13.09 10.41
CA ILE A 50 7.81 12.91 9.27
C ILE A 50 6.39 13.16 9.80
N ASN A 51 5.74 14.21 9.31
CA ASN A 51 4.40 14.61 9.72
C ASN A 51 3.36 14.48 8.60
N ASN A 52 3.80 14.31 7.36
CA ASN A 52 2.90 14.11 6.22
C ASN A 52 3.56 13.29 5.11
N LEU A 53 2.73 12.53 4.39
CA LEU A 53 3.06 11.89 3.11
C LEU A 53 2.05 12.37 2.07
N ARG A 54 2.53 12.72 0.89
CA ARG A 54 1.70 13.31 -0.18
C ARG A 54 1.91 12.62 -1.49
N TYR A 55 0.81 12.37 -2.17
CA TYR A 55 0.83 11.89 -3.54
C TYR A 55 -0.42 12.40 -4.28
N VAL A 56 -0.23 13.36 -5.18
CA VAL A 56 -1.31 14.02 -5.93
C VAL A 56 -2.35 14.63 -4.97
N ASP A 57 -3.52 14.02 -4.87
CA ASP A 57 -4.66 14.40 -4.01
C ASP A 57 -4.72 13.59 -2.70
N ASP A 58 -3.93 12.55 -2.58
CA ASP A 58 -3.84 11.75 -1.37
C ASP A 58 -2.80 12.34 -0.40
N THR A 59 -3.26 12.76 0.76
CA THR A 59 -2.39 13.27 1.83
C THR A 59 -2.63 12.46 3.10
N THR A 60 -1.57 11.95 3.68
CA THR A 60 -1.60 11.31 4.99
C THR A 60 -0.87 12.20 5.99
N LEU A 61 -1.53 12.59 7.06
CA LEU A 61 -0.94 13.30 8.19
C LEU A 61 -0.59 12.28 9.28
N MET A 62 0.54 12.48 9.93
CA MET A 62 1.07 11.57 10.95
C MET A 62 1.48 12.34 12.19
N ALA A 63 1.19 11.80 13.37
CA ALA A 63 1.63 12.35 14.65
C ALA A 63 1.75 11.23 15.69
N GLU A 64 2.54 11.47 16.71
CA GLU A 64 2.66 10.57 17.86
C GLU A 64 1.47 10.70 18.81
N ARG A 65 0.78 11.85 18.84
CA ARG A 65 -0.30 12.17 19.77
C ARG A 65 -1.55 12.70 19.08
N GLU A 66 -2.69 12.36 19.64
CA GLU A 66 -4.01 12.84 19.17
C GLU A 66 -4.09 14.37 19.02
N LYS A 67 -3.64 15.10 20.06
CA LYS A 67 -3.65 16.56 20.07
C LYS A 67 -2.81 17.18 18.95
N GLU A 68 -1.71 16.55 18.61
CA GLU A 68 -0.82 16.98 17.53
C GLU A 68 -1.50 16.76 16.18
N LEU A 69 -2.07 15.57 15.97
CA LEU A 69 -2.79 15.27 14.73
C LEU A 69 -3.96 16.22 14.50
N ASN A 70 -4.71 16.56 15.57
CA ASN A 70 -5.77 17.55 15.50
C ASN A 70 -5.26 18.92 15.06
N LYS A 71 -4.13 19.39 15.62
CA LYS A 71 -3.52 20.66 15.21
C LYS A 71 -3.13 20.65 13.73
N LEU A 72 -2.49 19.55 13.26
CA LEU A 72 -2.14 19.40 11.84
C LEU A 72 -3.38 19.46 10.94
N LEU A 73 -4.45 18.74 11.29
CA LEU A 73 -5.68 18.71 10.53
C LEU A 73 -6.38 20.08 10.46
N ILE A 74 -6.44 20.81 11.58
CA ILE A 74 -7.04 22.15 11.61
C ILE A 74 -6.24 23.09 10.71
N ARG A 75 -4.92 23.07 10.80
CA ARG A 75 -4.05 23.93 9.99
C ARG A 75 -4.15 23.65 8.49
N VAL A 76 -4.12 22.39 8.10
CA VAL A 76 -4.33 21.99 6.70
C VAL A 76 -5.70 22.42 6.21
N LYS A 77 -6.75 22.32 7.03
CA LYS A 77 -8.09 22.74 6.70
C LYS A 77 -8.21 24.27 6.51
N GLU A 78 -7.57 25.06 7.37
CA GLU A 78 -7.55 26.52 7.27
C GLU A 78 -6.85 26.98 5.98
N GLU A 79 -5.69 26.43 5.68
CA GLU A 79 -4.95 26.75 4.45
C GLU A 79 -5.69 26.29 3.19
N SER A 80 -6.31 25.10 3.23
CA SER A 80 -7.17 24.63 2.14
C SER A 80 -8.35 25.58 1.89
N LYS A 81 -8.95 26.10 2.96
CA LYS A 81 -10.05 27.08 2.87
C LYS A 81 -9.59 28.41 2.26
N LYS A 82 -8.40 28.89 2.62
CA LYS A 82 -7.80 30.11 2.01
C LYS A 82 -7.54 29.91 0.51
N ALA A 83 -7.12 28.71 0.10
CA ALA A 83 -6.93 28.36 -1.30
C ALA A 83 -8.24 28.06 -2.06
N GLY A 84 -9.41 28.22 -1.43
CA GLY A 84 -10.71 27.95 -2.05
C GLY A 84 -11.08 26.46 -2.14
N ILE A 85 -10.29 25.57 -1.54
CA ILE A 85 -10.48 24.12 -1.57
C ILE A 85 -11.22 23.71 -0.27
N LYS A 86 -12.29 22.93 -0.42
CA LYS A 86 -12.99 22.35 0.73
C LYS A 86 -12.47 20.93 0.98
N LEU A 87 -11.78 20.75 2.11
CA LEU A 87 -11.47 19.40 2.61
C LEU A 87 -12.76 18.65 2.93
N ASN A 88 -12.88 17.43 2.40
CA ASN A 88 -14.02 16.58 2.72
C ASN A 88 -13.76 15.80 4.01
N THR A 89 -13.81 16.52 5.13
CA THR A 89 -13.50 15.99 6.47
C THR A 89 -14.46 14.90 6.95
N ILE A 90 -15.66 14.80 6.34
CA ILE A 90 -16.71 13.90 6.84
C ILE A 90 -16.75 12.58 6.06
N LEU A 91 -16.65 12.65 4.73
CA LEU A 91 -16.88 11.48 3.87
C LEU A 91 -15.60 10.77 3.41
N LYS A 92 -14.47 11.47 3.38
CA LYS A 92 -13.23 10.94 2.82
C LYS A 92 -12.04 10.93 3.77
N THR A 93 -12.10 11.68 4.88
CA THR A 93 -11.05 11.62 5.90
C THR A 93 -11.26 10.42 6.81
N LYS A 94 -10.25 9.58 6.92
CA LYS A 94 -10.23 8.40 7.79
C LYS A 94 -9.10 8.54 8.80
N ILE A 95 -9.35 8.11 10.01
CA ILE A 95 -8.34 8.12 11.08
C ILE A 95 -8.01 6.69 11.45
N ILE A 96 -6.73 6.40 11.52
CA ILE A 96 -6.20 5.14 12.01
C ILE A 96 -5.26 5.42 13.18
N ALA A 97 -5.32 4.61 14.22
CA ALA A 97 -4.42 4.68 15.35
C ALA A 97 -3.99 3.30 15.77
N SER A 98 -2.78 3.17 16.27
CA SER A 98 -2.24 1.91 16.80
C SER A 98 -2.89 1.50 18.12
N SER A 99 -3.49 2.45 18.85
CA SER A 99 -4.29 2.20 20.06
C SER A 99 -5.80 2.26 19.75
N PRO A 100 -6.63 1.45 20.41
CA PRO A 100 -8.07 1.45 20.16
C PRO A 100 -8.71 2.78 20.54
N ILE A 101 -9.42 3.40 19.58
CA ILE A 101 -10.16 4.65 19.76
C ILE A 101 -11.64 4.38 19.58
N ILE A 102 -12.45 4.90 20.49
CA ILE A 102 -13.90 4.74 20.44
C ILE A 102 -14.54 5.73 19.47
N SER A 103 -14.06 6.97 19.41
CA SER A 103 -14.59 8.00 18.52
C SER A 103 -13.64 9.17 18.38
N TRP A 104 -13.61 9.77 17.20
CA TRP A 104 -12.86 11.00 16.94
C TRP A 104 -13.81 12.09 16.44
N LYS A 105 -13.59 13.32 16.91
CA LYS A 105 -14.36 14.48 16.46
C LYS A 105 -13.42 15.60 16.00
N ILE A 106 -13.68 16.15 14.83
CA ILE A 106 -13.04 17.35 14.32
C ILE A 106 -14.10 18.44 14.28
N GLU A 107 -13.90 19.54 15.05
CA GLU A 107 -14.87 20.64 15.18
C GLU A 107 -16.30 20.17 15.49
N GLY A 108 -16.44 19.21 16.39
CA GLY A 108 -17.75 18.66 16.79
C GLY A 108 -18.34 17.63 15.81
N LYS A 109 -17.77 17.44 14.64
CA LYS A 109 -18.20 16.43 13.66
C LYS A 109 -17.46 15.13 13.85
N LYS A 110 -18.20 14.02 13.89
CA LYS A 110 -17.61 12.68 14.01
C LYS A 110 -16.91 12.29 12.71
N VAL A 111 -15.67 11.83 12.83
CA VAL A 111 -14.85 11.30 11.73
C VAL A 111 -14.79 9.80 11.85
N GLU A 112 -14.72 9.11 10.70
CA GLU A 112 -14.63 7.65 10.64
C GLU A 112 -13.27 7.19 11.17
N VAL A 113 -13.29 6.38 12.23
CA VAL A 113 -12.10 5.67 12.73
C VAL A 113 -12.12 4.30 12.12
N VAL A 114 -11.01 3.94 11.46
CA VAL A 114 -10.87 2.67 10.75
C VAL A 114 -9.68 1.88 11.28
N THR A 115 -9.73 0.58 11.15
CA THR A 115 -8.62 -0.32 11.49
C THR A 115 -7.65 -0.51 10.34
N ASP A 116 -8.09 -0.18 9.14
CA ASP A 116 -7.29 -0.28 7.92
C ASP A 116 -7.78 0.69 6.84
N PHE A 117 -6.91 1.06 5.92
CA PHE A 117 -7.26 1.85 4.73
C PHE A 117 -6.32 1.57 3.57
N LEU A 118 -6.75 1.94 2.35
CA LEU A 118 -5.91 1.86 1.16
C LEU A 118 -5.19 3.19 0.96
N PHE A 119 -3.87 3.15 0.90
CA PHE A 119 -3.04 4.31 0.58
C PHE A 119 -2.10 3.97 -0.58
N LEU A 120 -2.23 4.69 -1.69
CA LEU A 120 -1.46 4.46 -2.92
C LEU A 120 -1.55 3.02 -3.46
N GLY A 121 -2.65 2.33 -3.13
CA GLY A 121 -2.90 0.96 -3.57
C GLY A 121 -2.71 -0.13 -2.52
N PRO A 122 -1.64 -0.16 -1.70
CA PRO A 122 -1.54 -1.11 -0.60
C PRO A 122 -2.51 -0.81 0.55
N LYS A 123 -2.86 -1.87 1.26
CA LYS A 123 -3.69 -1.84 2.45
C LYS A 123 -2.80 -1.68 3.69
N ILE A 124 -2.96 -0.58 4.40
CA ILE A 124 -2.27 -0.28 5.66
C ILE A 124 -3.21 -0.62 6.81
N THR A 125 -2.70 -1.30 7.84
CA THR A 125 -3.45 -1.70 9.05
C THR A 125 -2.88 -1.01 10.28
N ALA A 126 -3.73 -0.79 11.28
CA ALA A 126 -3.36 -0.13 12.52
C ALA A 126 -2.28 -0.87 13.33
N ASP A 127 -2.25 -2.20 13.23
CA ASP A 127 -1.29 -3.09 13.89
C ASP A 127 0.02 -3.27 13.10
N GLY A 128 0.13 -2.68 11.90
CA GLY A 128 1.28 -2.84 11.02
C GLY A 128 1.45 -4.25 10.45
N ASP A 129 0.45 -5.14 10.58
CA ASP A 129 0.54 -6.51 10.06
C ASP A 129 0.27 -6.55 8.55
N CYS A 130 1.24 -6.98 7.78
CA CYS A 130 1.16 -7.07 6.32
C CYS A 130 0.39 -8.32 5.82
N ASN A 131 -0.08 -9.21 6.70
CA ASN A 131 -0.72 -10.46 6.33
C ASN A 131 -1.95 -10.24 5.41
N HIS A 132 -2.79 -9.25 5.73
CA HIS A 132 -3.96 -8.91 4.91
C HIS A 132 -3.56 -8.41 3.52
N GLU A 133 -2.54 -7.56 3.44
CA GLU A 133 -2.05 -7.05 2.17
C GLU A 133 -1.39 -8.16 1.34
N ILE A 134 -0.55 -8.99 1.94
CA ILE A 134 0.06 -10.13 1.24
C ILE A 134 -1.02 -11.04 0.65
N ARG A 135 -2.05 -11.38 1.41
CA ARG A 135 -3.17 -12.19 0.90
C ARG A 135 -3.88 -11.51 -0.26
N ARG A 136 -4.13 -10.20 -0.15
CA ARG A 136 -4.77 -9.41 -1.21
C ARG A 136 -3.95 -9.42 -2.49
N GLN A 137 -2.64 -9.18 -2.40
CA GLN A 137 -1.74 -9.20 -3.55
C GLN A 137 -1.63 -10.59 -4.19
N LEU A 138 -1.61 -11.65 -3.39
CA LEU A 138 -1.65 -13.01 -3.91
C LEU A 138 -2.96 -13.32 -4.65
N LEU A 139 -4.10 -12.78 -4.20
CA LEU A 139 -5.39 -12.90 -4.92
C LEU A 139 -5.37 -12.13 -6.24
N LEU A 140 -4.82 -10.91 -6.25
CA LEU A 140 -4.62 -10.13 -7.48
C LEU A 140 -3.69 -10.86 -8.46
N GLY A 141 -2.61 -11.44 -7.96
CA GLY A 141 -1.71 -12.27 -8.75
C GLY A 141 -2.40 -13.51 -9.35
N ARG A 142 -3.30 -14.17 -8.60
CA ARG A 142 -4.12 -15.26 -9.14
C ARG A 142 -5.01 -14.78 -10.28
N LYS A 143 -5.68 -13.66 -10.11
CA LYS A 143 -6.51 -13.06 -11.17
C LYS A 143 -5.67 -12.71 -12.40
N ALA A 144 -4.51 -12.11 -12.21
CA ALA A 144 -3.58 -11.82 -13.30
C ALA A 144 -3.13 -13.10 -14.03
N MET A 145 -2.84 -14.18 -13.30
CA MET A 145 -2.47 -15.48 -13.88
C MET A 145 -3.61 -16.09 -14.68
N THR A 146 -4.84 -16.07 -14.17
CA THR A 146 -6.02 -16.58 -14.88
C THR A 146 -6.28 -15.80 -16.19
N ASN A 147 -6.13 -14.47 -16.15
CA ASN A 147 -6.23 -13.63 -17.35
C ASN A 147 -5.12 -13.98 -18.35
N LEU A 148 -3.89 -14.18 -17.87
CA LEU A 148 -2.76 -14.57 -18.71
C LEU A 148 -2.99 -15.93 -19.37
N GLU A 149 -3.51 -16.92 -18.64
CA GLU A 149 -3.85 -18.24 -19.18
C GLU A 149 -4.88 -18.15 -20.31
N SER A 150 -5.89 -17.29 -20.19
CA SER A 150 -6.89 -17.09 -21.22
C SER A 150 -6.28 -16.59 -22.53
N VAL A 151 -5.27 -15.73 -22.45
CA VAL A 151 -4.53 -15.20 -23.60
C VAL A 151 -3.57 -16.26 -24.17
N LEU A 152 -2.94 -17.06 -23.32
CA LEU A 152 -1.95 -18.08 -23.72
C LEU A 152 -2.58 -19.35 -24.30
N LYS A 153 -3.86 -19.63 -24.03
CA LYS A 153 -4.59 -20.79 -24.59
C LYS A 153 -4.56 -20.83 -26.11
N ASN A 154 -4.52 -19.69 -26.78
CA ASN A 154 -4.51 -19.58 -28.23
C ASN A 154 -3.12 -19.69 -28.87
N ARG A 155 -2.06 -19.81 -28.06
CA ARG A 155 -0.69 -19.95 -28.56
C ARG A 155 -0.20 -21.37 -28.28
N HIS A 156 -0.10 -22.18 -29.31
CA HIS A 156 0.34 -23.58 -29.24
C HIS A 156 1.80 -23.80 -28.80
N HIS A 157 2.54 -22.75 -28.51
CA HIS A 157 3.94 -22.86 -28.10
C HIS A 157 4.21 -22.09 -26.83
N CYS A 158 4.78 -22.77 -25.88
CA CYS A 158 5.69 -22.30 -24.85
C CYS A 158 5.21 -22.43 -23.41
N ALA A 159 5.82 -23.37 -22.72
CA ALA A 159 6.17 -23.29 -21.31
C ALA A 159 7.13 -22.10 -21.05
N ASN A 160 6.87 -20.94 -21.67
CA ASN A 160 7.72 -19.77 -21.47
C ASN A 160 7.40 -19.10 -20.13
N LYS A 161 8.36 -19.12 -19.22
CA LYS A 161 8.26 -18.53 -17.88
C LYS A 161 8.23 -16.99 -17.88
N VAL A 162 8.67 -16.37 -18.97
CA VAL A 162 8.80 -14.91 -19.08
C VAL A 162 7.50 -14.16 -18.81
N PRO A 163 6.32 -14.56 -19.33
CA PRO A 163 5.07 -13.86 -19.03
C PRO A 163 4.72 -13.85 -17.54
N ILE A 164 4.96 -14.95 -16.82
CA ILE A 164 4.67 -15.01 -15.38
C ILE A 164 5.57 -14.06 -14.62
N ILE A 165 6.88 -14.07 -14.92
CA ILE A 165 7.85 -13.20 -14.26
C ILE A 165 7.58 -11.73 -14.55
N LYS A 166 7.24 -11.38 -15.81
CA LYS A 166 7.07 -9.99 -16.24
C LYS A 166 5.67 -9.43 -15.95
N VAL A 167 4.64 -10.25 -15.80
CA VAL A 167 3.26 -9.79 -15.64
C VAL A 167 2.70 -10.12 -14.26
N VAL A 168 2.80 -11.39 -13.84
CA VAL A 168 2.16 -11.84 -12.60
C VAL A 168 2.97 -11.46 -11.37
N PHE A 169 4.29 -11.65 -11.40
CA PHE A 169 5.13 -11.35 -10.24
C PHE A 169 5.15 -9.87 -9.86
N PRO A 170 5.25 -8.90 -10.79
CA PRO A 170 5.15 -7.48 -10.44
C PRO A 170 3.84 -7.10 -9.75
N VAL A 171 2.71 -7.71 -10.14
CA VAL A 171 1.42 -7.49 -9.45
C VAL A 171 1.51 -7.94 -8.00
N VAL A 172 2.11 -9.11 -7.74
CA VAL A 172 2.23 -9.65 -6.38
C VAL A 172 3.26 -8.89 -5.55
N MET A 173 4.32 -8.39 -6.18
CA MET A 173 5.41 -7.67 -5.51
C MET A 173 5.13 -6.19 -5.29
N TYR A 174 3.97 -5.69 -5.76
CA TYR A 174 3.65 -4.28 -5.59
C TYR A 174 3.65 -3.88 -4.11
N SER A 175 4.46 -2.87 -3.77
CA SER A 175 4.65 -2.38 -2.39
C SER A 175 5.25 -3.38 -1.39
N CYS A 176 5.90 -4.46 -1.88
CA CYS A 176 6.47 -5.48 -0.99
C CYS A 176 7.73 -5.01 -0.25
N GLU A 177 8.31 -3.89 -0.61
CA GLU A 177 9.45 -3.26 0.06
C GLU A 177 9.13 -2.90 1.52
N SER A 178 7.87 -2.57 1.81
CA SER A 178 7.40 -2.21 3.16
C SER A 178 6.94 -3.42 4.00
N TRP A 179 6.93 -4.64 3.45
CA TRP A 179 6.34 -5.78 4.15
C TRP A 179 7.28 -6.41 5.18
N THR A 180 6.77 -6.67 6.36
CA THR A 180 7.42 -7.57 7.32
C THR A 180 6.93 -8.99 7.08
N ILE A 181 7.70 -9.79 6.33
CA ILE A 181 7.28 -11.13 5.89
C ILE A 181 7.59 -12.16 7.00
N LYS A 182 6.56 -12.69 7.63
CA LYS A 182 6.67 -13.77 8.63
C LYS A 182 6.80 -15.14 7.94
N LYS A 183 7.17 -16.19 8.69
CA LYS A 183 7.34 -17.56 8.18
C LYS A 183 6.09 -18.12 7.48
N ALA A 184 4.90 -17.82 8.02
CA ALA A 184 3.63 -18.27 7.44
C ALA A 184 3.36 -17.60 6.08
N GLU A 185 3.69 -16.33 5.92
CA GLU A 185 3.57 -15.60 4.65
C GLU A 185 4.57 -16.13 3.62
N CYS A 186 5.79 -16.48 4.04
CA CYS A 186 6.76 -17.15 3.15
C CYS A 186 6.17 -18.42 2.54
N GLN A 187 5.53 -19.25 3.35
CA GLN A 187 4.90 -20.49 2.86
C GLN A 187 3.76 -20.22 1.86
N ARG A 188 2.96 -19.18 2.08
CA ARG A 188 1.90 -18.77 1.15
C ARG A 188 2.44 -18.26 -0.17
N ILE A 189 3.50 -17.44 -0.12
CA ILE A 189 4.19 -16.93 -1.32
C ILE A 189 4.80 -18.08 -2.12
N ASP A 190 5.44 -19.04 -1.45
CA ASP A 190 6.01 -20.20 -2.11
C ASP A 190 4.95 -21.13 -2.71
N SER A 191 3.82 -21.30 -2.01
CA SER A 191 2.66 -22.07 -2.53
C SER A 191 2.06 -21.40 -3.77
N PHE A 192 1.92 -20.08 -3.76
CA PHE A 192 1.46 -19.31 -4.91
C PHE A 192 2.42 -19.45 -6.10
N LYS A 193 3.72 -19.31 -5.87
CA LYS A 193 4.75 -19.49 -6.89
C LYS A 193 4.66 -20.88 -7.54
N LEU A 194 4.56 -21.92 -6.74
CA LEU A 194 4.39 -23.29 -7.23
C LEU A 194 3.10 -23.47 -8.03
N TRP A 195 2.00 -22.86 -7.57
CA TRP A 195 0.74 -22.87 -8.30
C TRP A 195 0.90 -22.23 -9.68
N CYS A 196 1.57 -21.08 -9.80
CA CYS A 196 1.84 -20.44 -11.09
C CYS A 196 2.64 -21.36 -12.03
N TRP A 197 3.67 -22.03 -11.51
CA TRP A 197 4.51 -22.94 -12.33
C TRP A 197 3.74 -24.19 -12.78
N ARG A 198 2.93 -24.78 -11.88
CA ARG A 198 2.08 -25.92 -12.25
C ARG A 198 1.04 -25.54 -13.30
N SER A 199 0.45 -24.35 -13.17
CA SER A 199 -0.49 -23.81 -14.14
C SER A 199 0.17 -23.60 -15.51
N LEU A 200 1.37 -23.02 -15.55
CA LEU A 200 2.14 -22.86 -16.78
C LEU A 200 2.41 -24.20 -17.50
N LEU A 201 2.83 -25.21 -16.74
CA LEU A 201 3.09 -26.56 -17.27
C LEU A 201 1.82 -27.38 -17.49
N LYS A 202 0.62 -26.82 -17.21
CA LYS A 202 -0.66 -27.54 -17.25
C LYS A 202 -0.68 -28.82 -16.41
N VAL A 203 0.10 -28.84 -15.31
CA VAL A 203 0.18 -29.95 -14.36
C VAL A 203 -0.90 -29.81 -13.31
N HIS A 204 -1.94 -30.62 -13.42
CA HIS A 204 -3.03 -30.65 -12.43
C HIS A 204 -2.50 -31.02 -11.05
N TRP A 205 -3.14 -30.53 -9.97
CA TRP A 205 -2.75 -30.87 -8.61
C TRP A 205 -2.90 -32.38 -8.31
N THR A 206 -3.83 -33.07 -9.00
CA THR A 206 -4.05 -34.51 -8.93
C THR A 206 -2.98 -35.34 -9.64
N ALA A 207 -2.16 -34.72 -10.51
CA ALA A 207 -1.04 -35.40 -11.13
C ALA A 207 0.00 -35.74 -10.06
N ARG A 208 0.41 -37.01 -9.99
CA ARG A 208 1.40 -37.52 -9.01
C ARG A 208 2.82 -36.99 -9.30
N ARG A 209 2.91 -35.72 -9.70
CA ARG A 209 4.16 -35.06 -10.03
C ARG A 209 4.63 -34.21 -8.85
N SER A 210 5.85 -34.44 -8.36
CA SER A 210 6.43 -33.73 -7.23
C SER A 210 6.73 -32.25 -7.56
N ASN A 211 6.66 -31.38 -6.54
CA ASN A 211 7.02 -29.97 -6.69
C ASN A 211 8.48 -29.79 -7.12
N GLN A 212 9.38 -30.67 -6.67
CA GLN A 212 10.79 -30.65 -7.10
C GLN A 212 10.94 -30.92 -8.59
N SER A 213 10.17 -31.88 -9.15
CA SER A 213 10.17 -32.15 -10.58
C SER A 213 9.71 -30.95 -11.41
N VAL A 214 8.65 -30.25 -10.94
CA VAL A 214 8.16 -29.02 -11.57
C VAL A 214 9.22 -27.91 -11.53
N LEU A 215 9.88 -27.71 -10.40
CA LEU A 215 10.92 -26.70 -10.25
C LEU A 215 12.17 -27.00 -11.09
N ARG A 216 12.57 -28.29 -11.22
CA ARG A 216 13.69 -28.68 -12.08
C ARG A 216 13.40 -28.40 -13.56
N GLU A 217 12.19 -28.67 -14.02
CA GLU A 217 11.81 -28.41 -15.42
C GLU A 217 11.75 -26.91 -15.73
N ILE A 218 11.14 -26.10 -14.85
CA ILE A 218 11.09 -24.65 -15.03
C ILE A 218 12.47 -24.04 -14.89
N ASN A 219 13.29 -24.56 -13.99
CA ASN A 219 14.60 -24.01 -13.64
C ASN A 219 14.55 -22.48 -13.45
N PRO A 220 13.76 -21.97 -12.47
CA PRO A 220 13.58 -20.54 -12.30
C PRO A 220 14.89 -19.91 -11.82
N GLU A 221 15.36 -18.90 -12.53
CA GLU A 221 16.58 -18.15 -12.20
C GLU A 221 16.45 -17.44 -10.83
N TYR A 222 15.23 -16.97 -10.51
CA TYR A 222 14.94 -16.29 -9.25
C TYR A 222 13.69 -16.87 -8.58
N SER A 223 13.72 -16.94 -7.24
CA SER A 223 12.50 -17.19 -6.48
C SER A 223 11.72 -15.89 -6.29
N LEU A 224 10.39 -15.97 -6.25
CA LEU A 224 9.53 -14.81 -5.98
C LEU A 224 9.91 -14.12 -4.65
N LYS A 225 10.14 -14.91 -3.60
CA LYS A 225 10.65 -14.43 -2.32
C LYS A 225 12.00 -13.73 -2.43
N GLY A 226 12.92 -14.27 -3.22
CA GLY A 226 14.25 -13.66 -3.44
C GLY A 226 14.15 -12.31 -4.15
N LEU A 227 13.20 -12.15 -5.09
CA LEU A 227 12.92 -10.86 -5.72
C LEU A 227 12.33 -9.85 -4.73
N MET A 228 11.38 -10.29 -3.87
CA MET A 228 10.82 -9.44 -2.80
C MET A 228 11.89 -8.96 -1.82
N LEU A 229 12.78 -9.85 -1.37
CA LEU A 229 13.88 -9.50 -0.46
C LEU A 229 14.86 -8.50 -1.09
N LYS A 230 15.12 -8.62 -2.40
CA LYS A 230 15.92 -7.62 -3.12
C LYS A 230 15.25 -6.25 -3.10
N LEU A 231 13.94 -6.18 -3.38
CA LEU A 231 13.20 -4.91 -3.34
C LEU A 231 13.18 -4.30 -1.93
N GLN A 232 13.00 -5.11 -0.89
CA GLN A 232 13.12 -4.65 0.49
C GLN A 232 14.49 -4.05 0.79
N TYR A 233 15.56 -4.73 0.38
CA TYR A 233 16.91 -4.22 0.57
C TYR A 233 17.12 -2.86 -0.11
N PHE A 234 16.67 -2.70 -1.37
CA PHE A 234 16.76 -1.40 -2.06
C PHE A 234 15.86 -0.34 -1.45
N GLY A 235 14.66 -0.69 -0.97
CA GLY A 235 13.77 0.24 -0.28
C GLY A 235 14.33 0.81 1.02
N HIS A 236 15.28 0.12 1.67
CA HIS A 236 15.97 0.61 2.86
C HIS A 236 17.18 1.50 2.56
N LEU A 237 17.64 1.55 1.31
CA LEU A 237 18.78 2.37 0.88
C LEU A 237 18.41 3.78 0.39
N VAL A 238 17.12 4.04 0.18
CA VAL A 238 16.54 5.31 -0.25
C VAL A 238 15.92 6.02 0.94
#